data_8855e8a6665b342968c335c7824d7ed3
#
_entry.id   8855e8a6665b342968c335c7824d7ed3
#
_cell.length_a   1.000
_cell.length_b   1.000
_cell.length_c   1.000
_cell.angle_alpha   90.00
_cell.angle_beta   90.00
_cell.angle_gamma   90.00
#
_symmetry.space_group_name_H-M   'P 1'
#
loop_
_entity.id
_entity.type
_entity.pdbx_description
1 polymer ?
#
loop_
_entity_poly.entity_id
_entity_poly.type
_entity_poly.pdbx_seq_one_letter_code
_entity_poly.pdbx_strand_id
1 'polypeptide(L)'
;MYVFGKNVAEEVIKKNEKIKKAYIYKDFNDKNLISALQKLKISIVYCEKYELDKLANGNHQGIILSIPDYEYCDPSEMISADDSLIVILDHIEDPHNLGAIIRTCEAAGVNGIIIPKDRSVLVNSTVMKVSAGALNNIKIVEVNNLVSAMEKLKDNGFWIYATDMDGEEYTKVEYAEKTALVIGAEGTGVSKRVGDNSDFIISIPMFGKINSLNASVAAGIAIYEVVRQRKQG
;
A
#
# COMPACT_ATOMS: atom_id res chain seq x y z
N MET A 1 -7.66 4.92 -13.63
CA MET A 1 -6.50 4.00 -13.58
C MET A 1 -6.67 2.89 -14.61
N TYR A 2 -5.58 2.34 -15.17
CA TYR A 2 -5.62 1.19 -16.07
C TYR A 2 -5.11 -0.07 -15.38
N VAL A 3 -5.86 -1.16 -15.49
CA VAL A 3 -5.46 -2.51 -15.07
C VAL A 3 -5.42 -3.41 -16.29
N PHE A 4 -4.50 -4.37 -16.36
CA PHE A 4 -4.27 -5.11 -17.59
C PHE A 4 -3.91 -6.58 -17.33
N GLY A 5 -4.17 -7.43 -18.35
CA GLY A 5 -4.00 -8.86 -18.31
C GLY A 5 -5.29 -9.63 -18.01
N LYS A 6 -5.39 -10.85 -18.54
CA LYS A 6 -6.61 -11.67 -18.46
C LYS A 6 -7.04 -11.95 -17.03
N ASN A 7 -6.12 -12.43 -16.20
CA ASN A 7 -6.43 -12.82 -14.82
C ASN A 7 -6.90 -11.61 -13.99
N VAL A 8 -6.29 -10.42 -14.23
CA VAL A 8 -6.69 -9.18 -13.55
C VAL A 8 -8.09 -8.76 -14.01
N ALA A 9 -8.37 -8.85 -15.31
CA ALA A 9 -9.68 -8.52 -15.84
C ALA A 9 -10.78 -9.46 -15.28
N GLU A 10 -10.51 -10.74 -15.18
CA GLU A 10 -11.41 -11.72 -14.54
C GLU A 10 -11.67 -11.40 -13.08
N GLU A 11 -10.62 -11.02 -12.34
CA GLU A 11 -10.73 -10.66 -10.92
C GLU A 11 -11.59 -9.40 -10.72
N VAL A 12 -11.34 -8.35 -11.50
CA VAL A 12 -12.12 -7.09 -11.48
C VAL A 12 -13.60 -7.37 -11.75
N ILE A 13 -13.89 -8.19 -12.77
CA ILE A 13 -15.26 -8.59 -13.14
C ILE A 13 -15.91 -9.40 -12.01
N LYS A 14 -15.18 -10.38 -11.45
CA LYS A 14 -15.69 -11.26 -10.39
C LYS A 14 -16.01 -10.49 -9.10
N LYS A 15 -15.21 -9.46 -8.79
CA LYS A 15 -15.42 -8.59 -7.63
C LYS A 15 -16.50 -7.50 -7.86
N ASN A 16 -17.11 -7.46 -9.04
CA ASN A 16 -18.04 -6.41 -9.46
C ASN A 16 -17.47 -4.98 -9.29
N GLU A 17 -16.17 -4.82 -9.50
CA GLU A 17 -15.55 -3.49 -9.46
C GLU A 17 -16.08 -2.63 -10.62
N LYS A 18 -16.17 -1.32 -10.40
CA LYS A 18 -16.64 -0.38 -11.41
C LYS A 18 -15.67 -0.29 -12.57
N ILE A 19 -16.10 -0.67 -13.78
CA ILE A 19 -15.32 -0.57 -15.00
C ILE A 19 -15.85 0.60 -15.82
N LYS A 20 -14.98 1.57 -16.14
CA LYS A 20 -15.33 2.73 -16.99
C LYS A 20 -15.35 2.32 -18.47
N LYS A 21 -14.35 1.54 -18.92
CA LYS A 21 -14.18 1.14 -20.32
C LYS A 21 -13.24 -0.07 -20.43
N ALA A 22 -13.43 -0.90 -21.45
CA ALA A 22 -12.53 -1.98 -21.80
C ALA A 22 -11.85 -1.70 -23.15
N TYR A 23 -10.54 -1.85 -23.22
CA TYR A 23 -9.74 -1.79 -24.44
C TYR A 23 -9.26 -3.21 -24.76
N ILE A 24 -9.60 -3.72 -25.93
CA ILE A 24 -9.37 -5.11 -26.30
C ILE A 24 -8.66 -5.15 -27.65
N TYR A 25 -7.61 -5.99 -27.75
CA TYR A 25 -6.95 -6.24 -29.01
C TYR A 25 -7.95 -6.86 -30.03
N LYS A 26 -7.94 -6.40 -31.28
CA LYS A 26 -8.89 -6.83 -32.30
C LYS A 26 -8.96 -8.35 -32.51
N ASP A 27 -7.81 -9.06 -32.36
CA ASP A 27 -7.71 -10.51 -32.50
C ASP A 27 -7.74 -11.26 -31.16
N PHE A 28 -8.28 -10.63 -30.11
CA PHE A 28 -8.40 -11.22 -28.78
C PHE A 28 -9.48 -12.30 -28.76
N ASN A 29 -9.10 -13.53 -28.39
CA ASN A 29 -9.96 -14.73 -28.59
C ASN A 29 -10.71 -15.20 -27.35
N ASP A 30 -10.67 -14.47 -26.22
CA ASP A 30 -11.35 -14.89 -25.01
C ASP A 30 -12.84 -14.51 -25.02
N LYS A 31 -13.66 -15.41 -25.56
CA LYS A 31 -15.11 -15.22 -25.69
C LYS A 31 -15.81 -15.06 -24.33
N ASN A 32 -15.28 -15.70 -23.28
CA ASN A 32 -15.88 -15.65 -21.95
C ASN A 32 -15.71 -14.25 -21.34
N LEU A 33 -14.51 -13.68 -21.40
CA LEU A 33 -14.23 -12.32 -20.94
C LEU A 33 -15.02 -11.28 -21.72
N ILE A 34 -15.06 -11.39 -23.04
CA ILE A 34 -15.87 -10.47 -23.89
C ILE A 34 -17.34 -10.54 -23.50
N SER A 35 -17.91 -11.76 -23.38
CA SER A 35 -19.31 -11.96 -23.00
C SER A 35 -19.62 -11.40 -21.61
N ALA A 36 -18.70 -11.55 -20.64
CA ALA A 36 -18.85 -11.00 -19.30
C ALA A 36 -18.91 -9.46 -19.33
N LEU A 37 -18.00 -8.80 -20.07
CA LEU A 37 -18.00 -7.35 -20.23
C LEU A 37 -19.26 -6.83 -20.91
N GLN A 38 -19.77 -7.56 -21.93
CA GLN A 38 -21.02 -7.23 -22.62
C GLN A 38 -22.23 -7.35 -21.69
N LYS A 39 -22.30 -8.42 -20.85
CA LYS A 39 -23.38 -8.57 -19.84
C LYS A 39 -23.38 -7.43 -18.84
N LEU A 40 -22.21 -6.92 -18.46
CA LEU A 40 -22.07 -5.75 -17.60
C LEU A 40 -22.31 -4.42 -18.33
N LYS A 41 -22.64 -4.45 -19.63
CA LYS A 41 -22.84 -3.28 -20.49
C LYS A 41 -21.63 -2.32 -20.53
N ILE A 42 -20.43 -2.87 -20.41
CA ILE A 42 -19.19 -2.09 -20.47
C ILE A 42 -18.91 -1.70 -21.93
N SER A 43 -18.57 -0.45 -22.15
CA SER A 43 -18.12 0.03 -23.46
C SER A 43 -16.79 -0.62 -23.83
N ILE A 44 -16.78 -1.39 -24.93
CA ILE A 44 -15.60 -2.07 -25.46
C ILE A 44 -15.06 -1.29 -26.64
N VAL A 45 -13.76 -0.98 -26.62
CA VAL A 45 -13.01 -0.38 -27.72
C VAL A 45 -12.01 -1.41 -28.23
N TYR A 46 -12.13 -1.77 -29.51
CA TYR A 46 -11.18 -2.65 -30.15
C TYR A 46 -9.97 -1.82 -30.65
N CYS A 47 -8.78 -2.23 -30.30
CA CYS A 47 -7.51 -1.54 -30.52
C CYS A 47 -6.51 -2.41 -31.26
N GLU A 48 -5.57 -1.75 -31.94
CA GLU A 48 -4.34 -2.39 -32.38
C GLU A 48 -3.39 -2.62 -31.20
N LYS A 49 -2.45 -3.56 -31.35
CA LYS A 49 -1.51 -3.91 -30.28
C LYS A 49 -0.71 -2.71 -29.78
N TYR A 50 -0.19 -1.87 -30.70
CA TYR A 50 0.60 -0.69 -30.37
C TYR A 50 -0.17 0.37 -29.56
N GLU A 51 -1.52 0.42 -29.68
CA GLU A 51 -2.37 1.32 -28.91
C GLU A 51 -2.50 0.82 -27.46
N LEU A 52 -2.61 -0.49 -27.28
CA LEU A 52 -2.61 -1.11 -25.95
C LEU A 52 -1.23 -0.96 -25.27
N ASP A 53 -0.14 -1.16 -26.01
CA ASP A 53 1.23 -0.97 -25.51
C ASP A 53 1.49 0.46 -25.00
N LYS A 54 0.78 1.46 -25.55
CA LYS A 54 0.84 2.85 -25.04
C LYS A 54 0.05 3.09 -23.76
N LEU A 55 -1.01 2.31 -23.53
CA LEU A 55 -1.87 2.46 -22.36
C LEU A 55 -1.35 1.69 -21.13
N ALA A 56 -0.54 0.66 -21.34
CA ALA A 56 -0.07 -0.21 -20.27
C ALA A 56 1.43 -0.51 -20.40
N ASN A 57 2.19 -0.23 -19.32
CA ASN A 57 3.58 -0.63 -19.20
C ASN A 57 3.66 -2.08 -18.68
N GLY A 58 3.47 -3.07 -19.56
CA GLY A 58 3.58 -4.48 -19.19
C GLY A 58 2.82 -5.43 -20.09
N ASN A 59 2.81 -6.72 -19.73
CA ASN A 59 2.14 -7.75 -20.51
C ASN A 59 0.61 -7.67 -20.34
N HIS A 60 -0.05 -6.91 -21.21
CA HIS A 60 -1.50 -6.70 -21.19
C HIS A 60 -2.31 -7.89 -21.73
N GLN A 61 -1.68 -8.88 -22.37
CA GLN A 61 -2.34 -10.09 -22.90
C GLN A 61 -3.57 -9.79 -23.80
N GLY A 62 -3.62 -8.62 -24.42
CA GLY A 62 -4.68 -8.19 -25.31
C GLY A 62 -5.90 -7.54 -24.62
N ILE A 63 -5.88 -7.31 -23.32
CA ILE A 63 -6.97 -6.65 -22.59
C ILE A 63 -6.46 -5.64 -21.56
N ILE A 64 -7.09 -4.46 -21.54
CA ILE A 64 -6.89 -3.40 -20.56
C ILE A 64 -8.27 -2.90 -20.12
N LEU A 65 -8.49 -2.78 -18.83
CA LEU A 65 -9.69 -2.17 -18.27
C LEU A 65 -9.36 -0.80 -17.68
N SER A 66 -10.16 0.19 -18.02
CA SER A 66 -10.16 1.49 -17.33
C SER A 66 -11.12 1.40 -16.15
N ILE A 67 -10.58 1.54 -14.95
CA ILE A 67 -11.35 1.56 -13.69
C ILE A 67 -11.23 2.95 -13.04
N PRO A 68 -12.05 3.31 -12.05
CA PRO A 68 -11.84 4.51 -11.25
C PRO A 68 -10.44 4.52 -10.63
N ASP A 69 -9.93 5.69 -10.33
CA ASP A 69 -8.75 5.81 -9.52
C ASP A 69 -9.08 5.43 -8.07
N TYR A 70 -8.07 5.00 -7.31
CA TYR A 70 -8.25 4.69 -5.90
C TYR A 70 -8.65 5.96 -5.14
N GLU A 71 -9.67 5.85 -4.30
CA GLU A 71 -10.13 6.94 -3.46
C GLU A 71 -9.47 6.81 -2.08
N TYR A 72 -8.60 7.76 -1.76
CA TYR A 72 -7.93 7.83 -0.46
C TYR A 72 -8.90 8.32 0.62
N CYS A 73 -8.75 7.79 1.84
CA CYS A 73 -9.56 8.18 2.99
C CYS A 73 -9.16 9.55 3.55
N ASP A 74 -10.05 10.19 4.29
CA ASP A 74 -9.71 11.36 5.09
C ASP A 74 -8.88 10.95 6.32
N PRO A 75 -7.83 11.71 6.70
CA PRO A 75 -7.01 11.43 7.88
C PRO A 75 -7.81 11.24 9.17
N SER A 76 -8.92 11.95 9.34
CA SER A 76 -9.78 11.86 10.53
C SER A 76 -10.41 10.48 10.74
N GLU A 77 -10.57 9.71 9.66
CA GLU A 77 -11.15 8.36 9.73
C GLU A 77 -10.25 7.32 10.42
N MET A 78 -8.96 7.61 10.56
CA MET A 78 -7.98 6.70 11.18
C MET A 78 -7.75 6.97 12.67
N ILE A 79 -8.13 8.16 13.17
CA ILE A 79 -7.77 8.67 14.48
C ILE A 79 -8.77 8.23 15.57
N SER A 80 -9.91 7.67 15.21
CA SER A 80 -11.09 7.51 16.08
C SER A 80 -11.07 6.33 17.07
N ALA A 81 -10.08 5.43 17.01
CA ALA A 81 -10.02 4.25 17.88
C ALA A 81 -9.09 4.47 19.09
N ASP A 82 -9.47 3.96 20.26
CA ASP A 82 -8.65 4.07 21.48
C ASP A 82 -7.40 3.18 21.42
N ASP A 83 -7.49 1.98 20.85
CA ASP A 83 -6.35 1.12 20.53
C ASP A 83 -6.15 1.15 19.00
N SER A 84 -5.12 1.84 18.56
CA SER A 84 -4.91 2.08 17.13
C SER A 84 -3.44 1.89 16.71
N LEU A 85 -3.26 1.11 15.65
CA LEU A 85 -1.97 0.96 14.98
C LEU A 85 -2.07 1.59 13.58
N ILE A 86 -1.25 2.60 13.34
CA ILE A 86 -1.11 3.25 12.03
C ILE A 86 0.29 2.98 11.50
N VAL A 87 0.40 2.77 10.19
CA VAL A 87 1.70 2.64 9.51
C VAL A 87 1.92 3.85 8.61
N ILE A 88 3.04 4.51 8.76
CA ILE A 88 3.48 5.65 7.95
C ILE A 88 4.60 5.15 7.03
N LEU A 89 4.46 5.35 5.74
CA LEU A 89 5.44 4.95 4.75
C LEU A 89 6.21 6.18 4.25
N ASP A 90 7.49 6.25 4.59
CA ASP A 90 8.33 7.37 4.21
C ASP A 90 9.00 7.12 2.85
N HIS A 91 8.36 7.60 1.78
CA HIS A 91 8.85 7.56 0.40
C HIS A 91 9.13 6.15 -0.16
N ILE A 92 8.21 5.21 0.06
CA ILE A 92 8.25 3.90 -0.61
C ILE A 92 7.93 4.09 -2.10
N GLU A 93 8.85 3.72 -3.00
CA GLU A 93 8.73 3.94 -4.45
C GLU A 93 8.33 2.67 -5.22
N ASP A 94 8.67 1.48 -4.70
CA ASP A 94 8.34 0.22 -5.36
C ASP A 94 6.89 -0.20 -5.09
N PRO A 95 6.05 -0.36 -6.14
CA PRO A 95 4.68 -0.81 -6.00
C PRO A 95 4.54 -2.23 -5.42
N HIS A 96 5.55 -3.10 -5.58
CA HIS A 96 5.55 -4.42 -4.96
C HIS A 96 5.70 -4.33 -3.45
N ASN A 97 6.60 -3.45 -2.96
CA ASN A 97 6.75 -3.20 -1.53
C ASN A 97 5.47 -2.61 -0.94
N LEU A 98 4.89 -1.58 -1.57
CA LEU A 98 3.63 -0.98 -1.09
C LEU A 98 2.51 -2.03 -1.03
N GLY A 99 2.33 -2.83 -2.09
CA GLY A 99 1.31 -3.87 -2.12
C GLY A 99 1.50 -4.94 -1.05
N ALA A 100 2.74 -5.37 -0.80
CA ALA A 100 3.07 -6.34 0.24
C ALA A 100 2.83 -5.77 1.65
N ILE A 101 3.21 -4.50 1.89
CA ILE A 101 2.97 -3.80 3.17
C ILE A 101 1.46 -3.68 3.42
N ILE A 102 0.68 -3.25 2.44
CA ILE A 102 -0.78 -3.15 2.54
C ILE A 102 -1.39 -4.49 2.95
N ARG A 103 -0.98 -5.58 2.30
CA ARG A 103 -1.44 -6.93 2.63
C ARG A 103 -1.07 -7.33 4.05
N THR A 104 0.14 -7.02 4.50
CA THR A 104 0.61 -7.30 5.86
C THR A 104 -0.17 -6.48 6.89
N CYS A 105 -0.39 -5.20 6.63
CA CYS A 105 -1.15 -4.30 7.49
C CYS A 105 -2.59 -4.80 7.69
N GLU A 106 -3.26 -5.17 6.61
CA GLU A 106 -4.64 -5.71 6.69
C GLU A 106 -4.68 -6.99 7.50
N ALA A 107 -3.78 -7.95 7.21
CA ALA A 107 -3.70 -9.22 7.93
C ALA A 107 -3.37 -9.06 9.43
N ALA A 108 -2.64 -8.00 9.80
CA ALA A 108 -2.27 -7.67 11.17
C ALA A 108 -3.32 -6.84 11.92
N GLY A 109 -4.39 -6.39 11.25
CA GLY A 109 -5.42 -5.53 11.85
C GLY A 109 -4.98 -4.08 12.04
N VAL A 110 -4.07 -3.58 11.22
CA VAL A 110 -3.65 -2.16 11.21
C VAL A 110 -4.82 -1.28 10.81
N ASN A 111 -5.05 -0.19 11.53
CA ASN A 111 -6.20 0.70 11.33
C ASN A 111 -6.09 1.54 10.05
N GLY A 112 -4.86 1.84 9.59
CA GLY A 112 -4.65 2.57 8.36
C GLY A 112 -3.19 2.80 8.01
N ILE A 113 -2.97 3.24 6.77
CA ILE A 113 -1.66 3.53 6.22
C ILE A 113 -1.62 4.98 5.74
N ILE A 114 -0.55 5.69 6.06
CA ILE A 114 -0.29 7.04 5.57
C ILE A 114 0.85 6.99 4.56
N ILE A 115 0.62 7.55 3.38
CA ILE A 115 1.63 7.68 2.33
C ILE A 115 1.81 9.15 1.91
N PRO A 116 3.02 9.58 1.53
CA PRO A 116 3.20 10.90 0.96
C PRO A 116 2.76 10.91 -0.51
N LYS A 117 2.25 12.06 -0.96
CA LYS A 117 1.84 12.27 -2.36
C LYS A 117 3.02 12.30 -3.32
N ASP A 118 4.11 12.94 -2.89
CA ASP A 118 5.28 13.16 -3.74
C ASP A 118 6.39 12.17 -3.42
N ARG A 119 7.17 11.79 -4.45
CA ARG A 119 8.32 10.87 -4.34
C ARG A 119 7.98 9.55 -3.65
N SER A 120 6.80 9.03 -3.93
CA SER A 120 6.29 7.78 -3.40
C SER A 120 5.40 7.12 -4.45
N VAL A 121 5.32 5.81 -4.42
CA VAL A 121 4.36 5.11 -5.23
C VAL A 121 2.96 5.30 -4.68
N LEU A 122 2.04 5.69 -5.54
CA LEU A 122 0.61 5.74 -5.25
C LEU A 122 -0.06 4.40 -5.60
N VAL A 123 -1.29 4.21 -5.13
CA VAL A 123 -2.07 3.03 -5.46
C VAL A 123 -2.30 2.95 -6.98
N ASN A 124 -1.80 1.89 -7.57
CA ASN A 124 -1.87 1.60 -9.00
C ASN A 124 -2.22 0.13 -9.25
N SER A 125 -2.28 -0.30 -10.51
CA SER A 125 -2.64 -1.67 -10.87
C SER A 125 -1.70 -2.74 -10.29
N THR A 126 -0.41 -2.45 -10.13
CA THR A 126 0.55 -3.37 -9.53
C THR A 126 0.29 -3.50 -8.03
N VAL A 127 0.08 -2.39 -7.33
CA VAL A 127 -0.28 -2.36 -5.90
C VAL A 127 -1.57 -3.14 -5.66
N MET A 128 -2.61 -2.91 -6.48
CA MET A 128 -3.88 -3.66 -6.38
C MET A 128 -3.66 -5.16 -6.51
N LYS A 129 -2.87 -5.58 -7.49
CA LYS A 129 -2.57 -7.00 -7.73
C LYS A 129 -1.79 -7.62 -6.57
N VAL A 130 -0.74 -6.96 -6.10
CA VAL A 130 0.16 -7.49 -5.05
C VAL A 130 -0.53 -7.53 -3.69
N SER A 131 -1.37 -6.54 -3.39
CA SER A 131 -2.14 -6.49 -2.14
C SER A 131 -3.21 -7.58 -2.02
N ALA A 132 -3.51 -8.31 -3.10
CA ALA A 132 -4.41 -9.47 -3.11
C ALA A 132 -5.79 -9.20 -2.48
N GLY A 133 -6.34 -8.00 -2.70
CA GLY A 133 -7.66 -7.59 -2.20
C GLY A 133 -7.65 -6.87 -0.84
N ALA A 134 -6.52 -6.79 -0.15
CA ALA A 134 -6.38 -6.09 1.14
C ALA A 134 -6.76 -4.60 1.06
N LEU A 135 -6.56 -3.97 -0.11
CA LEU A 135 -6.96 -2.56 -0.35
C LEU A 135 -8.43 -2.25 -0.03
N ASN A 136 -9.32 -3.25 -0.10
CA ASN A 136 -10.75 -3.04 0.16
C ASN A 136 -11.09 -2.99 1.66
N ASN A 137 -10.16 -3.42 2.51
CA ASN A 137 -10.39 -3.62 3.94
C ASN A 137 -9.53 -2.70 4.81
N ILE A 138 -8.56 -1.98 4.22
CA ILE A 138 -7.67 -1.08 4.95
C ILE A 138 -7.80 0.35 4.43
N LYS A 139 -7.74 1.31 5.34
CA LYS A 139 -7.76 2.73 5.01
C LYS A 139 -6.38 3.19 4.58
N ILE A 140 -6.29 3.91 3.46
CA ILE A 140 -5.06 4.56 3.03
C ILE A 140 -5.32 6.06 2.89
N VAL A 141 -4.46 6.84 3.53
CA VAL A 141 -4.49 8.31 3.49
C VAL A 141 -3.27 8.82 2.74
N GLU A 142 -3.52 9.69 1.77
CA GLU A 142 -2.47 10.42 1.06
C GLU A 142 -2.28 11.80 1.69
N VAL A 143 -1.03 12.16 1.99
CA VAL A 143 -0.69 13.45 2.61
C VAL A 143 0.37 14.21 1.83
N ASN A 144 0.29 15.54 1.86
CA ASN A 144 1.32 16.38 1.25
C ASN A 144 2.59 16.47 2.12
N ASN A 145 2.48 16.24 3.44
CA ASN A 145 3.59 16.37 4.38
C ASN A 145 3.44 15.36 5.52
N LEU A 146 4.39 14.43 5.62
CA LEU A 146 4.40 13.39 6.65
C LEU A 146 4.56 13.98 8.05
N VAL A 147 5.44 14.98 8.25
CA VAL A 147 5.66 15.58 9.58
C VAL A 147 4.37 16.23 10.09
N SER A 148 3.66 16.97 9.24
CA SER A 148 2.37 17.54 9.63
C SER A 148 1.29 16.49 9.93
N ALA A 149 1.37 15.33 9.28
CA ALA A 149 0.49 14.21 9.61
C ALA A 149 0.88 13.58 10.96
N MET A 150 2.18 13.43 11.23
CA MET A 150 2.70 12.93 12.51
C MET A 150 2.32 13.86 13.67
N GLU A 151 2.44 15.19 13.50
CA GLU A 151 2.01 16.17 14.49
C GLU A 151 0.53 15.99 14.85
N LYS A 152 -0.34 15.85 13.84
CA LYS A 152 -1.77 15.58 14.05
C LYS A 152 -2.02 14.27 14.80
N LEU A 153 -1.25 13.22 14.52
CA LEU A 153 -1.34 11.95 15.25
C LEU A 153 -0.93 12.15 16.71
N LYS A 154 0.18 12.87 17.00
CA LYS A 154 0.63 13.19 18.35
C LYS A 154 -0.43 13.98 19.13
N ASP A 155 -1.06 14.97 18.51
CA ASP A 155 -2.17 15.75 19.10
C ASP A 155 -3.37 14.86 19.47
N ASN A 156 -3.47 13.66 18.87
CA ASN A 156 -4.50 12.65 19.16
C ASN A 156 -3.99 11.48 20.02
N GLY A 157 -2.83 11.65 20.66
CA GLY A 157 -2.28 10.72 21.63
C GLY A 157 -1.47 9.56 21.05
N PHE A 158 -1.09 9.62 19.77
CA PHE A 158 -0.21 8.62 19.17
C PHE A 158 1.25 8.87 19.54
N TRP A 159 1.98 7.78 19.77
CA TRP A 159 3.43 7.75 19.85
C TRP A 159 4.01 7.25 18.54
N ILE A 160 5.03 7.95 18.05
CA ILE A 160 5.63 7.72 16.74
C ILE A 160 6.94 6.93 16.89
N TYR A 161 7.02 5.76 16.29
CA TYR A 161 8.18 4.87 16.30
C TYR A 161 8.74 4.76 14.88
N ALA A 162 9.93 5.29 14.63
CA ALA A 162 10.57 5.22 13.33
C ALA A 162 11.64 4.12 13.29
N THR A 163 11.69 3.38 12.18
CA THR A 163 12.69 2.34 11.97
C THR A 163 14.00 2.95 11.46
N ASP A 164 15.10 2.74 12.17
CA ASP A 164 16.45 3.09 11.75
C ASP A 164 17.44 2.05 12.29
N MET A 165 18.69 2.03 11.74
CA MET A 165 19.74 1.10 12.18
C MET A 165 20.28 1.43 13.57
N ASP A 166 20.31 2.70 13.93
CA ASP A 166 20.89 3.22 15.18
C ASP A 166 19.87 3.31 16.33
N GLY A 167 18.67 2.73 16.16
CA GLY A 167 17.60 2.73 17.16
C GLY A 167 17.77 1.69 18.26
N GLU A 168 16.87 1.77 19.24
CA GLU A 168 16.72 0.70 20.24
C GLU A 168 16.15 -0.57 19.58
N GLU A 169 16.59 -1.75 20.02
CA GLU A 169 16.10 -3.02 19.49
C GLU A 169 14.58 -3.12 19.62
N TYR A 170 13.87 -3.33 18.51
CA TYR A 170 12.41 -3.29 18.40
C TYR A 170 11.67 -4.18 19.40
N THR A 171 12.31 -5.23 19.91
CA THR A 171 11.74 -6.16 20.91
C THR A 171 11.86 -5.66 22.34
N LYS A 172 12.71 -4.66 22.60
CA LYS A 172 12.96 -4.07 23.94
C LYS A 172 12.13 -2.84 24.21
N VAL A 173 11.51 -2.27 23.17
CA VAL A 173 10.67 -1.09 23.27
C VAL A 173 9.24 -1.48 23.64
N GLU A 174 8.63 -0.78 24.59
CA GLU A 174 7.20 -0.86 24.86
C GLU A 174 6.41 0.00 23.86
N TYR A 175 5.43 -0.60 23.20
CA TYR A 175 4.57 0.11 22.25
C TYR A 175 3.27 0.56 22.94
N ALA A 176 2.96 1.84 22.77
CA ALA A 176 1.74 2.44 23.32
C ALA A 176 0.46 1.87 22.65
N GLU A 177 -0.68 2.02 23.30
CA GLU A 177 -1.99 1.66 22.72
C GLU A 177 -2.24 2.40 21.40
N LYS A 178 -1.91 3.69 21.34
CA LYS A 178 -1.92 4.47 20.09
C LYS A 178 -0.50 4.54 19.52
N THR A 179 -0.20 3.66 18.60
CA THR A 179 1.11 3.52 17.96
C THR A 179 1.06 3.91 16.49
N ALA A 180 2.02 4.73 16.04
CA ALA A 180 2.30 4.94 14.62
C ALA A 180 3.72 4.46 14.30
N LEU A 181 3.83 3.44 13.44
CA LEU A 181 5.10 2.92 12.95
C LEU A 181 5.50 3.60 11.65
N VAL A 182 6.72 4.15 11.59
CA VAL A 182 7.28 4.73 10.37
C VAL A 182 8.25 3.74 9.75
N ILE A 183 8.00 3.40 8.49
CA ILE A 183 8.85 2.53 7.67
C ILE A 183 9.47 3.36 6.56
N GLY A 184 10.80 3.37 6.50
CA GLY A 184 11.55 4.11 5.49
C GLY A 184 11.69 3.39 4.17
N ALA A 185 12.16 4.12 3.15
CA ALA A 185 12.46 3.60 1.83
C ALA A 185 13.67 2.64 1.86
N GLU A 186 13.70 1.73 0.88
CA GLU A 186 14.81 0.79 0.71
C GLU A 186 16.11 1.54 0.40
N GLY A 187 17.15 1.26 1.18
CA GLY A 187 18.48 1.86 1.02
C GLY A 187 18.68 3.20 1.72
N THR A 188 17.71 4.10 1.74
CA THR A 188 17.82 5.41 2.40
C THR A 188 17.24 5.44 3.81
N GLY A 189 16.40 4.45 4.16
CA GLY A 189 15.73 4.42 5.44
C GLY A 189 14.69 5.53 5.62
N VAL A 190 14.42 5.89 6.86
CA VAL A 190 13.54 7.01 7.21
C VAL A 190 14.29 8.32 6.98
N SER A 191 13.62 9.29 6.35
CA SER A 191 14.21 10.60 6.10
C SER A 191 14.52 11.32 7.42
N LYS A 192 15.64 12.07 7.44
CA LYS A 192 16.10 12.76 8.65
C LYS A 192 14.98 13.59 9.30
N ARG A 193 14.21 14.33 8.49
CA ARG A 193 13.14 15.19 9.01
C ARG A 193 12.02 14.39 9.69
N VAL A 194 11.70 13.21 9.19
CA VAL A 194 10.71 12.31 9.79
C VAL A 194 11.27 11.68 11.05
N GLY A 195 12.53 11.20 11.03
CA GLY A 195 13.21 10.67 12.20
C GLY A 195 13.31 11.70 13.35
N ASP A 196 13.76 12.92 13.05
CA ASP A 196 13.87 14.02 14.04
C ASP A 196 12.51 14.39 14.71
N ASN A 197 11.38 14.07 14.07
CA ASN A 197 10.04 14.29 14.59
C ASN A 197 9.37 13.03 15.17
N SER A 198 10.07 11.90 15.20
CA SER A 198 9.60 10.66 15.85
C SER A 198 9.92 10.70 17.35
N ASP A 199 9.12 9.99 18.14
CA ASP A 199 9.31 9.91 19.60
C ASP A 199 10.34 8.86 19.97
N PHE A 200 10.39 7.76 19.20
CA PHE A 200 11.32 6.65 19.37
C PHE A 200 11.93 6.26 18.03
N ILE A 201 13.19 5.87 18.09
CA ILE A 201 13.88 5.22 16.97
C ILE A 201 14.09 3.76 17.35
N ILE A 202 13.59 2.85 16.52
CA ILE A 202 13.66 1.40 16.73
C ILE A 202 14.51 0.74 15.66
N SER A 203 15.23 -0.31 16.01
CA SER A 203 16.07 -1.04 15.07
C SER A 203 15.73 -2.52 15.03
N ILE A 204 15.87 -3.11 13.84
CA ILE A 204 15.85 -4.57 13.64
C ILE A 204 17.30 -5.03 13.57
N PRO A 205 17.79 -5.82 14.53
CA PRO A 205 19.20 -6.23 14.58
C PRO A 205 19.61 -7.02 13.34
N MET A 206 20.75 -6.66 12.76
CA MET A 206 21.34 -7.36 11.63
C MET A 206 22.56 -8.16 12.09
N PHE A 207 22.55 -9.48 11.89
CA PHE A 207 23.64 -10.40 12.29
C PHE A 207 24.51 -10.82 11.11
N GLY A 208 24.17 -10.40 9.90
CA GLY A 208 24.88 -10.71 8.67
C GLY A 208 25.77 -9.58 8.16
N LYS A 209 26.15 -9.67 6.89
CA LYS A 209 26.96 -8.63 6.21
C LYS A 209 26.11 -7.56 5.52
N ILE A 210 24.81 -7.79 5.40
CA ILE A 210 23.87 -6.85 4.78
C ILE A 210 23.34 -5.90 5.85
N ASN A 211 23.28 -4.62 5.53
CA ASN A 211 22.94 -3.56 6.49
C ASN A 211 21.42 -3.24 6.54
N SER A 212 20.62 -3.77 5.64
CA SER A 212 19.19 -3.46 5.60
C SER A 212 18.38 -4.65 5.12
N LEU A 213 17.11 -4.69 5.52
CA LEU A 213 16.06 -5.56 4.97
C LEU A 213 15.30 -4.84 3.85
N ASN A 214 14.64 -5.63 3.01
CA ASN A 214 13.60 -5.10 2.14
C ASN A 214 12.53 -4.39 2.99
N ALA A 215 12.01 -3.25 2.51
CA ALA A 215 11.08 -2.42 3.27
C ALA A 215 9.80 -3.15 3.70
N SER A 216 9.26 -4.04 2.86
CA SER A 216 8.06 -4.81 3.21
C SER A 216 8.34 -5.89 4.26
N VAL A 217 9.56 -6.44 4.29
CA VAL A 217 10.00 -7.39 5.32
C VAL A 217 10.18 -6.68 6.66
N ALA A 218 10.87 -5.53 6.67
CA ALA A 218 11.05 -4.71 7.87
C ALA A 218 9.70 -4.27 8.45
N ALA A 219 8.77 -3.82 7.59
CA ALA A 219 7.41 -3.48 7.97
C ALA A 219 6.70 -4.66 8.65
N GLY A 220 6.77 -5.86 8.06
CA GLY A 220 6.16 -7.06 8.62
C GLY A 220 6.67 -7.40 10.01
N ILE A 221 7.99 -7.36 10.21
CA ILE A 221 8.63 -7.63 11.50
C ILE A 221 8.16 -6.61 12.56
N ALA A 222 8.24 -5.31 12.27
CA ALA A 222 7.86 -4.26 13.21
C ALA A 222 6.36 -4.28 13.55
N ILE A 223 5.48 -4.44 12.55
CA ILE A 223 4.03 -4.52 12.72
C ILE A 223 3.66 -5.70 13.63
N TYR A 224 4.20 -6.88 13.36
CA TYR A 224 3.87 -8.08 14.13
C TYR A 224 4.46 -8.07 15.54
N GLU A 225 5.51 -7.32 15.81
CA GLU A 225 5.97 -7.10 17.19
C GLU A 225 4.97 -6.27 17.99
N VAL A 226 4.44 -5.18 17.43
CA VAL A 226 3.36 -4.41 18.10
C VAL A 226 2.15 -5.30 18.36
N VAL A 227 1.72 -6.08 17.37
CA VAL A 227 0.60 -7.03 17.52
C VAL A 227 0.89 -8.09 18.57
N ARG A 228 2.12 -8.60 18.66
CA ARG A 228 2.53 -9.58 19.68
C ARG A 228 2.39 -8.99 21.09
N GLN A 229 2.90 -7.77 21.31
CA GLN A 229 2.82 -7.13 22.63
C GLN A 229 1.36 -6.89 23.05
N ARG A 230 0.51 -6.39 22.15
CA ARG A 230 -0.92 -6.16 22.40
C ARG A 230 -1.71 -7.43 22.78
N LYS A 231 -1.28 -8.60 22.29
CA LYS A 231 -1.94 -9.87 22.63
C LYS A 231 -1.47 -10.46 23.95
N GLN A 232 -0.41 -9.94 24.54
CA GLN A 232 0.17 -10.43 25.80
C GLN A 232 -0.22 -9.58 27.02
N GLY A 233 -0.70 -8.36 26.80
CA GLY A 233 -1.30 -7.49 27.81
C GLY A 233 -2.81 -7.71 27.88
#